data_3d51e2a0ff9bb7c7efe0c4049dbbcbc3
#
_entry.id   3d51e2a0ff9bb7c7efe0c4049dbbcbc3
#
_cell.length_a   1.000
_cell.length_b   1.000
_cell.length_c   1.000
_cell.angle_alpha   90.00
_cell.angle_beta   90.00
_cell.angle_gamma   90.00
#
_symmetry.space_group_name_H-M   'P 1'
#
loop_
_entity.id
_entity.type
_entity.pdbx_description
1 polymer ?
#
loop_
_entity_poly.entity_id
_entity_poly.type
_entity_poly.pdbx_seq_one_letter_code
_entity_poly.pdbx_strand_id
1 'polypeptide(L)'
;MPDYKYTAIDRNGSQATGRIDAADDAQARQKLMAKGLMVTTLVADSAGAKPAAAAAPAKAGFSFGSKVTQNDVTVMTRQLATLIIAGLPLLRALELITKQERNPAFKAVLANIAESVSQGNNLSEALQAHPKVFDKLFVNMVRAGEAGGVLDKVLDRLAKFREKAERIQKKVKSAMVYPGVVMSVAVIIVYILMAVSYTHLTLPTKA
;
A
#
# COMPACT_ATOMS: atom_id res chain seq x y z
N MET A 1 -19.05 -7.00 -36.00
CA MET A 1 -17.60 -6.96 -36.21
C MET A 1 -17.02 -6.42 -34.92
N PRO A 2 -15.95 -7.00 -34.38
CA PRO A 2 -15.40 -6.48 -33.13
C PRO A 2 -14.75 -5.11 -33.34
N ASP A 3 -15.06 -4.16 -32.42
CA ASP A 3 -14.44 -2.85 -32.36
C ASP A 3 -13.11 -2.92 -31.61
N TYR A 4 -12.08 -2.32 -32.16
CA TYR A 4 -10.76 -2.21 -31.52
C TYR A 4 -10.48 -0.78 -31.11
N LYS A 5 -10.19 -0.56 -29.83
CA LYS A 5 -9.68 0.72 -29.32
C LYS A 5 -8.17 0.74 -29.46
N TYR A 6 -7.65 1.75 -30.15
CA TYR A 6 -6.21 1.86 -30.38
C TYR A 6 -5.62 3.13 -29.77
N THR A 7 -4.37 3.03 -29.39
CA THR A 7 -3.48 4.15 -29.09
C THR A 7 -2.28 4.02 -30.02
N ALA A 8 -2.06 5.02 -30.84
CA ALA A 8 -1.00 5.04 -31.84
C ALA A 8 -0.24 6.36 -31.80
N ILE A 9 0.98 6.38 -32.31
CA ILE A 9 1.82 7.58 -32.43
C ILE A 9 1.92 7.92 -33.92
N ASP A 10 1.62 9.18 -34.27
CA ASP A 10 1.77 9.71 -35.61
C ASP A 10 3.26 10.01 -35.90
N ARG A 11 3.63 10.17 -37.18
CA ARG A 11 5.00 10.49 -37.63
C ARG A 11 5.59 11.76 -36.99
N ASN A 12 4.74 12.62 -36.45
CA ASN A 12 5.13 13.85 -35.74
C ASN A 12 5.30 13.65 -34.22
N GLY A 13 5.22 12.41 -33.69
CA GLY A 13 5.34 12.12 -32.27
C GLY A 13 4.07 12.40 -31.45
N SER A 14 2.97 12.80 -32.08
CA SER A 14 1.72 13.07 -31.39
C SER A 14 0.93 11.77 -31.15
N GLN A 15 0.36 11.62 -29.96
CA GLN A 15 -0.42 10.47 -29.56
C GLN A 15 -1.86 10.60 -30.08
N ALA A 16 -2.30 9.66 -30.92
CA ALA A 16 -3.66 9.56 -31.44
C ALA A 16 -4.37 8.36 -30.83
N THR A 17 -5.57 8.58 -30.27
CA THR A 17 -6.43 7.53 -29.74
C THR A 17 -7.73 7.49 -30.52
N GLY A 18 -8.21 6.28 -30.86
CA GLY A 18 -9.47 6.13 -31.61
C GLY A 18 -10.01 4.70 -31.54
N ARG A 19 -11.10 4.45 -32.31
CA ARG A 19 -11.67 3.13 -32.51
C ARG A 19 -11.57 2.74 -33.98
N ILE A 20 -11.34 1.47 -34.26
CA ILE A 20 -11.28 0.94 -35.61
C ILE A 20 -11.96 -0.44 -35.66
N ASP A 21 -12.79 -0.64 -36.69
CA ASP A 21 -13.45 -1.90 -36.99
C ASP A 21 -12.52 -2.83 -37.75
N ALA A 22 -12.24 -4.00 -37.18
CA ALA A 22 -11.47 -5.03 -37.85
C ALA A 22 -11.94 -6.44 -37.43
N ALA A 23 -11.77 -7.41 -38.30
CA ALA A 23 -12.12 -8.79 -38.01
C ALA A 23 -11.11 -9.45 -37.05
N ASP A 24 -9.83 -9.02 -37.13
CA ASP A 24 -8.71 -9.53 -36.37
C ASP A 24 -7.72 -8.45 -35.97
N ASP A 25 -6.92 -8.69 -34.94
CA ASP A 25 -5.82 -7.84 -34.46
C ASP A 25 -4.82 -7.50 -35.56
N ALA A 26 -4.47 -8.48 -36.42
CA ALA A 26 -3.57 -8.30 -37.55
C ALA A 26 -4.14 -7.33 -38.59
N GLN A 27 -5.43 -7.42 -38.88
CA GLN A 27 -6.12 -6.54 -39.83
C GLN A 27 -6.28 -5.10 -39.26
N ALA A 28 -6.50 -4.96 -37.95
CA ALA A 28 -6.53 -3.67 -37.29
C ALA A 28 -5.19 -2.95 -37.38
N ARG A 29 -4.08 -3.64 -37.12
CA ARG A 29 -2.71 -3.12 -37.23
C ARG A 29 -2.38 -2.72 -38.67
N GLN A 30 -2.73 -3.55 -39.64
CA GLN A 30 -2.49 -3.26 -41.04
C GLN A 30 -3.25 -1.99 -41.51
N LYS A 31 -4.49 -1.83 -41.12
CA LYS A 31 -5.28 -0.62 -41.41
C LYS A 31 -4.73 0.63 -40.76
N LEU A 32 -4.18 0.53 -39.54
CA LEU A 32 -3.57 1.65 -38.83
C LEU A 32 -2.20 2.02 -39.42
N MET A 33 -1.40 1.04 -39.79
CA MET A 33 -0.14 1.27 -40.52
C MET A 33 -0.37 1.93 -41.87
N ALA A 34 -1.43 1.54 -42.61
CA ALA A 34 -1.80 2.21 -43.89
C ALA A 34 -2.20 3.67 -43.69
N LYS A 35 -2.67 4.07 -42.49
CA LYS A 35 -2.93 5.47 -42.12
C LYS A 35 -1.71 6.21 -41.57
N GLY A 36 -0.54 5.59 -41.55
CA GLY A 36 0.70 6.21 -41.10
C GLY A 36 0.83 6.28 -39.56
N LEU A 37 0.01 5.51 -38.82
CA LEU A 37 -0.02 5.49 -37.37
C LEU A 37 0.74 4.26 -36.85
N MET A 38 1.75 4.46 -35.99
CA MET A 38 2.41 3.37 -35.29
C MET A 38 1.63 2.99 -34.05
N VAL A 39 1.08 1.76 -34.05
CA VAL A 39 0.25 1.24 -32.96
C VAL A 39 1.10 0.91 -31.75
N THR A 40 0.83 1.58 -30.62
CA THR A 40 1.48 1.30 -29.33
C THR A 40 0.63 0.34 -28.48
N THR A 41 -0.72 0.43 -28.55
CA THR A 41 -1.63 -0.43 -27.81
C THR A 41 -2.91 -0.63 -28.60
N LEU A 42 -3.34 -1.91 -28.75
CA LEU A 42 -4.60 -2.29 -29.39
C LEU A 42 -5.38 -3.19 -28.41
N VAL A 43 -6.61 -2.81 -28.11
CA VAL A 43 -7.50 -3.55 -27.20
C VAL A 43 -8.83 -3.82 -27.89
N ALA A 44 -9.23 -5.10 -28.02
CA ALA A 44 -10.52 -5.48 -28.56
C ALA A 44 -11.63 -5.09 -27.56
N ASP A 45 -12.60 -4.30 -28.01
CA ASP A 45 -13.78 -3.89 -27.23
C ASP A 45 -14.92 -4.88 -27.52
N SER A 46 -14.76 -6.14 -27.06
CA SER A 46 -15.83 -7.13 -27.17
C SER A 46 -16.67 -7.13 -25.89
N ALA A 47 -17.85 -6.55 -25.96
CA ALA A 47 -18.89 -6.76 -24.98
C ALA A 47 -19.30 -8.27 -25.00
N GLY A 48 -18.81 -9.04 -24.05
CA GLY A 48 -19.32 -10.37 -23.74
C GLY A 48 -18.44 -11.55 -24.11
N ALA A 49 -17.32 -11.73 -23.44
CA ALA A 49 -16.75 -13.05 -23.16
C ALA A 49 -15.64 -12.93 -22.12
N LYS A 50 -15.73 -13.72 -21.07
CA LYS A 50 -14.79 -13.86 -19.96
C LYS A 50 -13.50 -14.52 -20.48
N PRO A 51 -12.33 -13.91 -20.38
CA PRO A 51 -11.09 -14.60 -20.75
C PRO A 51 -10.44 -15.25 -19.56
N ALA A 52 -10.02 -16.49 -19.77
CA ALA A 52 -9.06 -17.21 -18.93
C ALA A 52 -7.69 -16.53 -18.98
N ALA A 53 -6.97 -16.68 -17.88
CA ALA A 53 -5.68 -16.09 -17.56
C ALA A 53 -4.59 -16.23 -18.62
N ALA A 54 -3.98 -15.09 -18.97
CA ALA A 54 -2.59 -15.02 -19.39
C ALA A 54 -1.96 -13.80 -18.69
N ALA A 55 -0.90 -14.06 -17.92
CA ALA A 55 -0.19 -13.09 -17.12
C ALA A 55 0.44 -12.01 -17.98
N ALA A 56 0.01 -10.76 -17.78
CA ALA A 56 0.72 -9.55 -18.20
C ALA A 56 1.09 -8.75 -16.96
N PRO A 57 2.21 -8.00 -16.94
CA PRO A 57 2.68 -7.30 -15.75
C PRO A 57 1.64 -6.29 -15.30
N ALA A 58 1.14 -6.48 -14.10
CA ALA A 58 0.17 -5.60 -13.48
C ALA A 58 0.76 -4.18 -13.40
N LYS A 59 0.30 -3.30 -14.30
CA LYS A 59 0.37 -1.87 -14.04
C LYS A 59 -0.35 -1.63 -12.71
N ALA A 60 0.39 -1.04 -11.78
CA ALA A 60 -0.11 -0.63 -10.49
C ALA A 60 -1.40 0.21 -10.69
N GLY A 61 -2.54 -0.47 -10.66
CA GLY A 61 -3.81 0.18 -10.47
C GLY A 61 -3.72 0.88 -9.12
N PHE A 62 -4.10 2.13 -9.05
CA PHE A 62 -4.35 2.85 -7.80
C PHE A 62 -5.41 2.04 -7.03
N SER A 63 -5.00 0.99 -6.40
CA SER A 63 -5.75 0.35 -5.34
C SER A 63 -5.82 1.40 -4.23
N PHE A 64 -6.99 1.72 -3.80
CA PHE A 64 -7.27 2.33 -2.50
C PHE A 64 -6.74 1.32 -1.47
N GLY A 65 -5.41 1.17 -1.46
CA GLY A 65 -4.68 0.14 -0.76
C GLY A 65 -4.75 0.43 0.72
N SER A 66 -5.16 -0.55 1.47
CA SER A 66 -4.99 -0.56 2.92
C SER A 66 -3.58 -0.08 3.26
N LYS A 67 -3.53 1.07 3.93
CA LYS A 67 -2.28 1.71 4.31
C LYS A 67 -1.48 0.73 5.17
N VAL A 68 -0.20 0.54 4.88
CA VAL A 68 0.69 -0.27 5.72
C VAL A 68 0.70 0.32 7.12
N THR A 69 0.34 -0.48 8.11
CA THR A 69 0.27 -0.04 9.51
C THR A 69 1.58 -0.38 10.24
N GLN A 70 1.86 0.34 11.32
CA GLN A 70 3.01 0.02 12.19
C GLN A 70 2.87 -1.36 12.83
N ASN A 71 1.63 -1.82 13.05
CA ASN A 71 1.35 -3.16 13.54
C ASN A 71 1.80 -4.24 12.55
N ASP A 72 1.57 -4.05 11.23
CA ASP A 72 1.99 -5.01 10.20
C ASP A 72 3.52 -5.19 10.23
N VAL A 73 4.25 -4.07 10.36
CA VAL A 73 5.72 -4.08 10.47
C VAL A 73 6.18 -4.77 11.77
N THR A 74 5.48 -4.54 12.89
CA THR A 74 5.80 -5.17 14.18
C THR A 74 5.62 -6.68 14.11
N VAL A 75 4.49 -7.15 13.57
CA VAL A 75 4.18 -8.58 13.39
C VAL A 75 5.20 -9.22 12.46
N MET A 76 5.49 -8.61 11.31
CA MET A 76 6.49 -9.09 10.36
C MET A 76 7.87 -9.20 11.03
N THR A 77 8.31 -8.18 11.77
CA THR A 77 9.61 -8.19 12.45
C THR A 77 9.70 -9.33 13.45
N ARG A 78 8.63 -9.59 14.22
CA ARG A 78 8.56 -10.72 15.17
C ARG A 78 8.61 -12.07 14.45
N GLN A 79 7.87 -12.23 13.36
CA GLN A 79 7.87 -13.45 12.56
C GLN A 79 9.26 -13.70 11.96
N LEU A 80 9.87 -12.66 11.37
CA LEU A 80 11.21 -12.75 10.79
C LEU A 80 12.25 -13.13 11.85
N ALA A 81 12.24 -12.47 13.01
CA ALA A 81 13.13 -12.80 14.13
C ALA A 81 12.97 -14.27 14.55
N THR A 82 11.75 -14.75 14.70
CA THR A 82 11.46 -16.14 15.10
C THR A 82 11.98 -17.14 14.08
N LEU A 83 11.77 -16.89 12.78
CA LEU A 83 12.21 -17.79 11.71
C LEU A 83 13.74 -17.83 11.59
N ILE A 84 14.42 -16.67 11.72
CA ILE A 84 15.88 -16.61 11.70
C ILE A 84 16.49 -17.29 12.93
N ILE A 85 15.94 -17.10 14.13
CA ILE A 85 16.35 -17.79 15.35
C ILE A 85 16.16 -19.31 15.22
N ALA A 86 15.09 -19.75 14.53
CA ALA A 86 14.87 -21.16 14.21
C ALA A 86 15.82 -21.73 13.14
N GLY A 87 16.75 -20.91 12.61
CA GLY A 87 17.76 -21.33 11.64
C GLY A 87 17.27 -21.31 10.17
N LEU A 88 16.13 -20.71 9.87
CA LEU A 88 15.71 -20.56 8.46
C LEU A 88 16.62 -19.55 7.74
N PRO A 89 17.03 -19.85 6.49
CA PRO A 89 17.69 -18.86 5.65
C PRO A 89 16.82 -17.61 5.45
N LEU A 90 17.45 -16.43 5.44
CA LEU A 90 16.77 -15.13 5.36
C LEU A 90 15.77 -15.04 4.19
N LEU A 91 16.19 -15.44 3.00
CA LEU A 91 15.33 -15.40 1.81
C LEU A 91 14.08 -16.27 1.99
N ARG A 92 14.23 -17.47 2.52
CA ARG A 92 13.10 -18.38 2.78
C ARG A 92 12.14 -17.83 3.83
N ALA A 93 12.67 -17.20 4.86
CA ALA A 93 11.86 -16.54 5.89
C ALA A 93 11.04 -15.39 5.28
N LEU A 94 11.64 -14.55 4.43
CA LEU A 94 10.96 -13.45 3.73
C LEU A 94 9.87 -13.97 2.77
N GLU A 95 10.15 -14.99 1.97
CA GLU A 95 9.16 -15.62 1.08
C GLU A 95 7.95 -16.16 1.85
N LEU A 96 8.19 -16.83 2.98
CA LEU A 96 7.14 -17.40 3.81
C LEU A 96 6.23 -16.30 4.38
N ILE A 97 6.82 -15.24 4.92
CA ILE A 97 6.09 -14.09 5.47
C ILE A 97 5.29 -13.41 4.36
N THR A 98 5.89 -13.20 3.19
CA THR A 98 5.22 -12.60 2.03
C THR A 98 3.98 -13.38 1.59
N LYS A 99 4.05 -14.72 1.64
CA LYS A 99 2.90 -15.58 1.31
C LYS A 99 1.77 -15.49 2.33
N GLN A 100 2.10 -15.31 3.61
CA GLN A 100 1.15 -15.23 4.72
C GLN A 100 0.53 -13.82 4.88
N GLU A 101 1.16 -12.79 4.29
CA GLU A 101 0.72 -11.40 4.44
C GLU A 101 -0.65 -11.17 3.76
N ARG A 102 -1.58 -10.58 4.54
CA ARG A 102 -2.96 -10.29 4.12
C ARG A 102 -3.11 -8.91 3.49
N ASN A 103 -2.30 -7.94 3.94
CA ASN A 103 -2.34 -6.58 3.41
C ASN A 103 -1.66 -6.52 2.04
N PRO A 104 -2.40 -6.30 0.93
CA PRO A 104 -1.83 -6.36 -0.42
C PRO A 104 -0.73 -5.32 -0.66
N ALA A 105 -0.84 -4.13 -0.01
CA ALA A 105 0.18 -3.10 -0.12
C ALA A 105 1.48 -3.52 0.59
N PHE A 106 1.37 -4.11 1.78
CA PHE A 106 2.54 -4.60 2.51
C PHE A 106 3.14 -5.84 1.87
N LYS A 107 2.31 -6.73 1.35
CA LYS A 107 2.75 -7.90 0.58
C LYS A 107 3.61 -7.51 -0.63
N ALA A 108 3.22 -6.46 -1.37
CA ALA A 108 4.02 -5.95 -2.49
C ALA A 108 5.39 -5.42 -2.03
N VAL A 109 5.45 -4.72 -0.90
CA VAL A 109 6.70 -4.24 -0.29
C VAL A 109 7.60 -5.43 0.10
N LEU A 110 7.04 -6.43 0.77
CA LEU A 110 7.79 -7.63 1.18
C LEU A 110 8.29 -8.44 -0.02
N ALA A 111 7.51 -8.54 -1.09
CA ALA A 111 7.92 -9.19 -2.34
C ALA A 111 9.12 -8.49 -2.97
N ASN A 112 9.12 -7.15 -3.03
CA ASN A 112 10.24 -6.36 -3.54
C ASN A 112 11.51 -6.54 -2.68
N ILE A 113 11.34 -6.61 -1.35
CA ILE A 113 12.46 -6.87 -0.42
C ILE A 113 13.03 -8.27 -0.65
N ALA A 114 12.16 -9.28 -0.75
CA ALA A 114 12.60 -10.66 -1.00
C ALA A 114 13.31 -10.79 -2.35
N GLU A 115 12.81 -10.13 -3.38
CA GLU A 115 13.44 -10.07 -4.70
C GLU A 115 14.83 -9.41 -4.64
N SER A 116 14.96 -8.27 -3.98
CA SER A 116 16.24 -7.57 -3.81
C SER A 116 17.27 -8.45 -3.08
N VAL A 117 16.85 -9.13 -2.01
CA VAL A 117 17.71 -10.07 -1.28
C VAL A 117 18.09 -11.29 -2.12
N SER A 118 17.17 -11.78 -2.99
CA SER A 118 17.47 -12.89 -3.91
C SER A 118 18.51 -12.54 -4.96
N GLN A 119 18.59 -11.25 -5.33
CA GLN A 119 19.60 -10.70 -6.23
C GLN A 119 20.97 -10.48 -5.55
N GLY A 120 21.09 -10.77 -4.25
CA GLY A 120 22.31 -10.66 -3.47
C GLY A 120 22.51 -9.34 -2.74
N ASN A 121 21.52 -8.45 -2.75
CA ASN A 121 21.57 -7.22 -1.96
C ASN A 121 21.37 -7.52 -0.47
N ASN A 122 21.95 -6.68 0.39
CA ASN A 122 21.77 -6.77 1.83
C ASN A 122 20.31 -6.46 2.21
N LEU A 123 19.79 -7.09 3.27
CA LEU A 123 18.44 -6.80 3.79
C LEU A 123 18.29 -5.33 4.16
N SER A 124 19.31 -4.72 4.76
CA SER A 124 19.31 -3.30 5.12
C SER A 124 19.13 -2.37 3.91
N GLU A 125 19.73 -2.71 2.76
CA GLU A 125 19.59 -1.96 1.50
C GLU A 125 18.19 -2.13 0.92
N ALA A 126 17.68 -3.36 0.89
CA ALA A 126 16.32 -3.64 0.45
C ALA A 126 15.28 -2.90 1.29
N LEU A 127 15.44 -2.84 2.61
CA LEU A 127 14.57 -2.10 3.53
C LEU A 127 14.67 -0.58 3.32
N GLN A 128 15.87 -0.07 3.03
CA GLN A 128 16.11 1.36 2.79
C GLN A 128 15.35 1.91 1.59
N ALA A 129 15.04 1.07 0.60
CA ALA A 129 14.23 1.44 -0.55
C ALA A 129 12.77 1.79 -0.18
N HIS A 130 12.32 1.43 1.02
CA HIS A 130 10.95 1.66 1.49
C HIS A 130 10.88 2.55 2.76
N PRO A 131 11.30 3.83 2.70
CA PRO A 131 11.43 4.72 3.88
C PRO A 131 10.08 5.10 4.51
N LYS A 132 8.97 4.93 3.79
CA LYS A 132 7.61 5.15 4.31
C LYS A 132 7.14 4.03 5.24
N VAL A 133 7.75 2.84 5.16
CA VAL A 133 7.40 1.64 5.93
C VAL A 133 8.42 1.40 7.03
N PHE A 134 9.71 1.52 6.70
CA PHE A 134 10.83 1.28 7.62
C PHE A 134 11.56 2.57 7.93
N ASP A 135 11.62 2.92 9.20
CA ASP A 135 12.34 4.11 9.65
C ASP A 135 13.86 3.94 9.58
N LYS A 136 14.59 5.05 9.61
CA LYS A 136 16.06 5.05 9.54
C LYS A 136 16.72 4.26 10.68
N LEU A 137 16.11 4.29 11.88
CA LEU A 137 16.63 3.56 13.03
C LEU A 137 16.56 2.04 12.78
N PHE A 138 15.42 1.56 12.28
CA PHE A 138 15.22 0.16 11.91
C PHE A 138 16.27 -0.31 10.90
N VAL A 139 16.43 0.43 9.80
CA VAL A 139 17.39 0.11 8.73
C VAL A 139 18.82 0.07 9.27
N ASN A 140 19.22 1.07 10.06
CA ASN A 140 20.56 1.13 10.61
C ASN A 140 20.86 -0.01 11.62
N MET A 141 19.87 -0.39 12.43
CA MET A 141 20.02 -1.53 13.34
C MET A 141 20.16 -2.85 12.57
N VAL A 142 19.35 -3.06 11.51
CA VAL A 142 19.48 -4.24 10.65
C VAL A 142 20.85 -4.26 9.97
N ARG A 143 21.32 -3.12 9.44
CA ARG A 143 22.65 -3.00 8.83
C ARG A 143 23.77 -3.37 9.80
N ALA A 144 23.70 -2.88 11.04
CA ALA A 144 24.68 -3.24 12.05
C ALA A 144 24.63 -4.75 12.39
N GLY A 145 23.42 -5.33 12.43
CA GLY A 145 23.25 -6.77 12.66
C GLY A 145 23.78 -7.64 11.51
N GLU A 146 23.58 -7.22 10.27
CA GLU A 146 24.13 -7.89 9.09
C GLU A 146 25.66 -7.84 9.08
N ALA A 147 26.23 -6.66 9.25
CA ALA A 147 27.69 -6.47 9.28
C ALA A 147 28.36 -7.25 10.43
N GLY A 148 27.67 -7.38 11.56
CA GLY A 148 28.16 -8.10 12.73
C GLY A 148 27.83 -9.60 12.74
N GLY A 149 27.06 -10.13 11.77
CA GLY A 149 26.62 -11.53 11.75
C GLY A 149 25.67 -11.91 12.90
N VAL A 150 25.03 -10.91 13.54
CA VAL A 150 24.14 -11.10 14.71
C VAL A 150 22.72 -10.61 14.39
N LEU A 151 22.28 -10.83 13.16
CA LEU A 151 20.98 -10.38 12.66
C LEU A 151 19.82 -10.96 13.50
N ASP A 152 19.93 -12.19 13.95
CA ASP A 152 18.99 -12.87 14.85
C ASP A 152 18.71 -12.06 16.13
N LYS A 153 19.79 -11.64 16.81
CA LYS A 153 19.71 -10.88 18.06
C LYS A 153 19.18 -9.47 17.84
N VAL A 154 19.57 -8.85 16.73
CA VAL A 154 19.10 -7.50 16.39
C VAL A 154 17.61 -7.50 16.04
N LEU A 155 17.14 -8.46 15.25
CA LEU A 155 15.72 -8.59 14.90
C LEU A 155 14.87 -8.89 16.14
N ASP A 156 15.33 -9.73 17.06
CA ASP A 156 14.60 -9.99 18.32
C ASP A 156 14.48 -8.72 19.18
N ARG A 157 15.57 -7.95 19.30
CA ARG A 157 15.56 -6.66 20.01
C ARG A 157 14.61 -5.65 19.34
N LEU A 158 14.65 -5.56 18.03
CA LEU A 158 13.75 -4.69 17.25
C LEU A 158 12.30 -5.09 17.46
N ALA A 159 11.97 -6.38 17.38
CA ALA A 159 10.63 -6.88 17.63
C ALA A 159 10.12 -6.49 19.02
N LYS A 160 10.91 -6.76 20.05
CA LYS A 160 10.61 -6.40 21.45
C LYS A 160 10.41 -4.88 21.64
N PHE A 161 11.26 -4.08 21.01
CA PHE A 161 11.17 -2.62 21.06
C PHE A 161 9.87 -2.12 20.41
N ARG A 162 9.54 -2.61 19.21
CA ARG A 162 8.30 -2.25 18.50
C ARG A 162 7.05 -2.68 19.23
N GLU A 163 7.01 -3.89 19.74
CA GLU A 163 5.89 -4.38 20.56
C GLU A 163 5.66 -3.51 21.80
N LYS A 164 6.76 -3.12 22.47
CA LYS A 164 6.68 -2.24 23.63
C LYS A 164 6.16 -0.84 23.26
N ALA A 165 6.68 -0.27 22.19
CA ALA A 165 6.23 1.02 21.68
C ALA A 165 4.75 1.00 21.29
N GLU A 166 4.31 -0.04 20.60
CA GLU A 166 2.91 -0.22 20.19
C GLU A 166 1.98 -0.39 21.42
N ARG A 167 2.42 -1.16 22.41
CA ARG A 167 1.67 -1.33 23.67
C ARG A 167 1.50 -0.01 24.42
N ILE A 168 2.55 0.84 24.44
CA ILE A 168 2.48 2.18 25.04
C ILE A 168 1.50 3.05 24.24
N GLN A 169 1.60 3.08 22.91
CA GLN A 169 0.67 3.85 22.08
C GLN A 169 -0.78 3.44 22.28
N LYS A 170 -1.07 2.13 22.36
CA LYS A 170 -2.42 1.62 22.63
C LYS A 170 -2.91 2.09 24.01
N LYS A 171 -2.06 2.06 25.03
CA LYS A 171 -2.41 2.54 26.38
C LYS A 171 -2.72 4.04 26.39
N VAL A 172 -1.88 4.85 25.74
CA VAL A 172 -2.10 6.31 25.64
C VAL A 172 -3.41 6.60 24.90
N LYS A 173 -3.63 5.93 23.76
CA LYS A 173 -4.86 6.10 22.97
C LYS A 173 -6.11 5.72 23.77
N SER A 174 -6.06 4.63 24.53
CA SER A 174 -7.14 4.20 25.41
C SER A 174 -7.38 5.20 26.56
N ALA A 175 -6.31 5.73 27.16
CA ALA A 175 -6.43 6.71 28.23
C ALA A 175 -7.03 8.05 27.76
N MET A 176 -6.85 8.42 26.49
CA MET A 176 -7.40 9.65 25.92
C MET A 176 -8.90 9.57 25.59
N VAL A 177 -9.51 8.38 25.62
CA VAL A 177 -10.95 8.22 25.38
C VAL A 177 -11.77 8.90 26.49
N TYR A 178 -11.37 8.72 27.76
CA TYR A 178 -12.08 9.31 28.89
C TYR A 178 -12.13 10.85 28.85
N PRO A 179 -10.99 11.57 28.71
CA PRO A 179 -11.02 13.02 28.57
C PRO A 179 -11.83 13.48 27.33
N GLY A 180 -11.75 12.74 26.23
CA GLY A 180 -12.51 13.05 25.02
C GLY A 180 -14.02 13.01 25.24
N VAL A 181 -14.52 11.98 25.92
CA VAL A 181 -15.94 11.84 26.24
C VAL A 181 -16.39 12.95 27.20
N VAL A 182 -15.63 13.20 28.26
CA VAL A 182 -15.96 14.27 29.23
C VAL A 182 -16.03 15.64 28.58
N MET A 183 -15.05 15.97 27.74
CA MET A 183 -15.02 17.24 26.99
C MET A 183 -16.21 17.36 26.02
N SER A 184 -16.56 16.28 25.33
CA SER A 184 -17.71 16.26 24.42
C SER A 184 -19.02 16.52 25.16
N VAL A 185 -19.24 15.88 26.31
CA VAL A 185 -20.43 16.09 27.14
C VAL A 185 -20.49 17.53 27.68
N ALA A 186 -19.35 18.06 28.17
CA ALA A 186 -19.28 19.44 28.66
C ALA A 186 -19.65 20.46 27.56
N VAL A 187 -19.11 20.28 26.34
CA VAL A 187 -19.43 21.15 25.20
C VAL A 187 -20.91 21.07 24.83
N ILE A 188 -21.49 19.88 24.83
CA ILE A 188 -22.93 19.71 24.54
C ILE A 188 -23.78 20.42 25.59
N ILE A 189 -23.47 20.30 26.89
CA ILE A 189 -24.21 20.97 27.95
C ILE A 189 -24.11 22.50 27.81
N VAL A 190 -22.93 23.03 27.58
CA VAL A 190 -22.74 24.49 27.35
C VAL A 190 -23.55 24.97 26.14
N TYR A 191 -23.55 24.20 25.05
CA TYR A 191 -24.32 24.54 23.85
C TYR A 191 -25.84 24.58 24.14
N ILE A 192 -26.36 23.58 24.86
CA ILE A 192 -27.78 23.53 25.25
C ILE A 192 -28.14 24.72 26.16
N LEU A 193 -27.29 25.02 27.16
CA LEU A 193 -27.54 26.16 28.05
C LEU A 193 -27.55 27.48 27.29
N MET A 194 -26.63 27.66 26.32
CA MET A 194 -26.61 28.85 25.48
C MET A 194 -27.88 28.96 24.62
N ALA A 195 -28.31 27.87 24.00
CA ALA A 195 -29.52 27.83 23.18
C ALA A 195 -30.76 28.17 24.00
N VAL A 196 -30.90 27.60 25.21
CA VAL A 196 -32.02 27.90 26.12
C VAL A 196 -31.98 29.35 26.63
N SER A 197 -30.79 29.85 26.96
CA SER A 197 -30.62 31.24 27.40
C SER A 197 -30.99 32.25 26.32
N TYR A 198 -30.67 31.98 25.06
CA TYR A 198 -31.06 32.81 23.91
C TYR A 198 -32.58 32.81 23.70
N THR A 199 -33.25 31.65 23.80
CA THR A 199 -34.72 31.57 23.64
C THR A 199 -35.46 32.25 24.77
N HIS A 200 -34.95 32.24 26.00
CA HIS A 200 -35.54 32.95 27.13
C HIS A 200 -35.39 34.47 27.07
N LEU A 201 -34.27 34.96 26.49
CA LEU A 201 -34.02 36.43 26.37
C LEU A 201 -34.81 37.09 25.24
N THR A 202 -35.27 36.29 24.24
CA THR A 202 -35.98 36.80 23.05
C THR A 202 -37.51 36.71 23.16
N LEU A 203 -38.06 36.22 24.28
CA LEU A 203 -39.50 36.31 24.52
C LEU A 203 -39.84 37.75 24.89
N PRO A 204 -40.61 38.50 24.06
CA PRO A 204 -41.08 39.80 24.44
C PRO A 204 -42.04 39.64 25.62
N THR A 205 -41.72 40.32 26.70
CA THR A 205 -42.66 40.57 27.79
C THR A 205 -43.85 41.32 27.19
N LYS A 206 -44.95 40.59 26.91
CA LYS A 206 -46.22 41.15 26.57
C LYS A 206 -46.79 41.74 27.87
N ALA A 207 -46.68 43.07 28.04
CA ALA A 207 -47.51 43.84 28.98
C ALA A 207 -48.93 43.98 28.41
#